data_3716497a9bad4ae24bb3aeb5f42ffcea
#
_entry.id   3716497a9bad4ae24bb3aeb5f42ffcea
#
_cell.length_a   1.000
_cell.length_b   1.000
_cell.length_c   1.000
_cell.angle_alpha   90.00
_cell.angle_beta   90.00
_cell.angle_gamma   90.00
#
_symmetry.space_group_name_H-M   'P 1'
#
loop_
_entity.id
_entity.type
_entity.pdbx_description
1 polymer ?
#
loop_
_entity_poly.entity_id
_entity_poly.type
_entity_poly.pdbx_seq_one_letter_code
_entity_poly.pdbx_strand_id
1 'polypeptide(L)'
;MERRIFRLFASSTGAILCVSTSAFSATAQGTTPIQPGVITSFAPIVEKVAPSVVTVFTTQTVSRGGSAFPFSDDALRQFFGGQLPQTQGKQTLQGLGSGVIVSPDGYILTANHVVSGAEEIMVGLGVDPRKYKAKKIGTDPGTDVALLKIEEKNLPAITFADSDKARAGDIVLAVGNPFGLRQTVTMGIISAVGRGGMGIVDYENFIQTDAAINMGNSGGALVDIKGQLLGINSAIFSRTGGNQGVGFAIPANLAREVMQSLRDKGRVVRGYIGASVQTLTPELADAMKLKGQSTGALVGEVAPNSPSQKTGLKTGDVIAAVNGKKITDARELRLMIGSMAPGSKAQLEVNREGQTKTFELQLAEMPPGTTEEGGPEASPEETTQQPEKTTVFGGVAVADVTDDIRTALNLPKDVHGAVIAEIDADSPGGKAGLREGDVIQEVNKQPVRTAKDLVAISKNLKPTDKILIRVYSQGRSGYVALEPK
;
A
#
# COMPACT_ATOMS: atom_id res chain seq x y z
N MET A 1 1.62 111.04 28.05
CA MET A 1 1.60 111.90 26.84
C MET A 1 0.86 111.09 25.75
N GLU A 2 -0.30 111.65 25.45
CA GLU A 2 -1.01 111.74 24.16
C GLU A 2 -1.34 110.43 23.42
N ARG A 3 -2.62 110.03 23.48
CA ARG A 3 -3.77 110.45 22.63
C ARG A 3 -3.57 110.09 21.14
N ARG A 4 -4.44 109.19 20.65
CA ARG A 4 -5.60 109.41 19.74
C ARG A 4 -6.11 108.05 19.24
N ILE A 5 -7.24 107.55 19.57
CA ILE A 5 -8.57 107.62 18.94
C ILE A 5 -8.50 107.55 17.40
N PHE A 6 -8.96 106.42 16.80
CA PHE A 6 -9.96 106.48 15.73
C PHE A 6 -10.81 105.19 15.67
N ARG A 7 -12.08 105.44 15.67
CA ARG A 7 -13.13 104.42 15.40
C ARG A 7 -13.18 104.12 13.91
N LEU A 8 -13.61 102.97 13.48
CA LEU A 8 -14.86 102.76 12.73
C LEU A 8 -14.96 101.41 12.09
N PHE A 9 -16.13 100.93 12.23
CA PHE A 9 -16.94 100.04 11.38
C PHE A 9 -16.72 98.51 11.40
N ALA A 10 -17.82 97.89 11.85
CA ALA A 10 -18.26 96.53 11.77
C ALA A 10 -18.42 96.02 10.31
N SER A 11 -18.08 94.83 10.09
CA SER A 11 -18.86 93.96 9.21
C SER A 11 -18.67 92.53 9.71
N SER A 12 -19.76 91.98 10.16
CA SER A 12 -19.96 90.60 10.53
C SER A 12 -19.85 89.68 9.31
N THR A 13 -18.92 88.76 9.30
CA THR A 13 -18.98 87.59 8.36
C THR A 13 -18.65 86.38 9.22
N GLY A 14 -19.69 85.66 9.61
CA GLY A 14 -19.58 84.38 10.31
C GLY A 14 -18.93 83.35 9.38
N ALA A 15 -17.75 82.93 9.73
CA ALA A 15 -17.15 81.75 9.14
C ALA A 15 -17.68 80.48 9.91
N ILE A 16 -18.64 79.83 9.31
CA ILE A 16 -19.08 78.48 9.74
C ILE A 16 -17.93 77.54 9.41
N LEU A 17 -17.25 77.05 10.44
CA LEU A 17 -16.28 76.02 10.39
C LEU A 17 -17.03 74.68 10.19
N CYS A 18 -17.24 74.27 8.92
CA CYS A 18 -17.70 72.90 8.60
C CYS A 18 -16.59 71.92 8.94
N VAL A 19 -16.68 71.28 10.09
CA VAL A 19 -15.91 70.04 10.41
C VAL A 19 -16.55 68.96 9.59
N SER A 20 -15.94 68.66 8.43
CA SER A 20 -16.26 67.44 7.64
C SER A 20 -15.73 66.23 8.39
N THR A 21 -16.61 65.56 9.15
CA THR A 21 -16.41 64.21 9.62
C THR A 21 -16.41 63.30 8.43
N SER A 22 -15.20 62.93 7.92
CA SER A 22 -15.03 61.83 6.97
C SER A 22 -15.43 60.53 7.68
N ALA A 23 -16.68 60.14 7.49
CA ALA A 23 -17.10 58.78 7.83
C ALA A 23 -16.27 57.81 6.97
N PHE A 24 -15.32 57.16 7.58
CA PHE A 24 -14.70 55.94 7.00
C PHE A 24 -15.80 54.88 6.87
N SER A 25 -16.45 54.84 5.72
CA SER A 25 -17.23 53.68 5.33
C SER A 25 -16.29 52.50 5.25
N ALA A 26 -16.27 51.66 6.29
CA ALA A 26 -15.73 50.34 6.17
C ALA A 26 -16.53 49.63 5.08
N THR A 27 -15.98 49.59 3.88
CA THR A 27 -16.48 48.71 2.81
C THR A 27 -16.39 47.29 3.37
N ALA A 28 -17.54 46.74 3.76
CA ALA A 28 -17.69 45.32 3.95
C ALA A 28 -17.13 44.67 2.68
N GLN A 29 -16.08 43.85 2.84
CA GLN A 29 -15.55 43.06 1.73
C GLN A 29 -16.72 42.23 1.22
N GLY A 30 -17.29 42.65 0.11
CA GLY A 30 -18.37 41.96 -0.55
C GLY A 30 -17.86 40.55 -0.88
N THR A 31 -18.49 39.55 -0.31
CA THR A 31 -18.37 38.21 -0.79
C THR A 31 -18.77 38.20 -2.25
N THR A 32 -17.80 38.08 -3.14
CA THR A 32 -18.04 37.94 -4.58
C THR A 32 -18.98 36.75 -4.76
N PRO A 33 -20.14 36.91 -5.43
CA PRO A 33 -21.06 35.81 -5.62
C PRO A 33 -20.32 34.73 -6.42
N ILE A 34 -20.19 33.54 -5.86
CA ILE A 34 -19.63 32.38 -6.53
C ILE A 34 -20.53 32.10 -7.72
N GLN A 35 -20.04 32.32 -8.94
CA GLN A 35 -20.78 31.93 -10.14
C GLN A 35 -21.02 30.43 -10.12
N PRO A 36 -22.26 29.94 -10.39
CA PRO A 36 -22.55 28.52 -10.44
C PRO A 36 -21.64 27.87 -11.49
N GLY A 37 -20.71 27.01 -11.06
CA GLY A 37 -19.85 26.23 -11.94
C GLY A 37 -18.33 26.42 -11.79
N VAL A 38 -17.85 27.45 -11.10
CA VAL A 38 -16.39 27.65 -10.90
C VAL A 38 -16.05 27.59 -9.40
N ILE A 39 -15.27 26.59 -9.00
CA ILE A 39 -14.70 26.50 -7.64
C ILE A 39 -13.53 27.48 -7.59
N THR A 40 -13.71 28.60 -6.89
CA THR A 40 -12.68 29.64 -6.73
C THR A 40 -11.83 29.46 -5.47
N SER A 41 -12.28 28.65 -4.52
CA SER A 41 -11.58 28.36 -3.26
C SER A 41 -12.05 27.04 -2.65
N PHE A 42 -11.12 26.29 -2.10
CA PHE A 42 -11.38 25.08 -1.32
C PHE A 42 -11.45 25.35 0.19
N ALA A 43 -11.29 26.61 0.63
CA ALA A 43 -11.31 26.99 2.05
C ALA A 43 -12.55 26.47 2.81
N PRO A 44 -13.79 26.54 2.26
CA PRO A 44 -14.96 26.01 2.97
C PRO A 44 -14.90 24.48 3.20
N ILE A 45 -14.29 23.74 2.27
CA ILE A 45 -14.08 22.29 2.41
C ILE A 45 -13.05 22.02 3.51
N VAL A 46 -11.95 22.78 3.49
CA VAL A 46 -10.90 22.67 4.50
C VAL A 46 -11.44 22.98 5.90
N GLU A 47 -12.17 24.05 6.07
CA GLU A 47 -12.81 24.44 7.35
C GLU A 47 -13.73 23.33 7.90
N LYS A 48 -14.45 22.65 7.02
CA LYS A 48 -15.32 21.52 7.37
C LYS A 48 -14.53 20.29 7.82
N VAL A 49 -13.42 19.99 7.14
CA VAL A 49 -12.66 18.74 7.31
C VAL A 49 -11.58 18.85 8.39
N ALA A 50 -10.93 20.01 8.49
CA ALA A 50 -9.80 20.23 9.38
C ALA A 50 -10.04 19.80 10.84
N PRO A 51 -11.21 20.04 11.45
CA PRO A 51 -11.46 19.60 12.83
C PRO A 51 -11.44 18.07 13.01
N SER A 52 -11.68 17.29 11.94
CA SER A 52 -11.66 15.83 11.98
C SER A 52 -10.25 15.24 11.77
N VAL A 53 -9.25 16.05 11.36
CA VAL A 53 -7.88 15.60 11.12
C VAL A 53 -7.01 15.98 12.31
N VAL A 54 -6.41 14.97 12.92
CA VAL A 54 -5.64 15.04 14.16
C VAL A 54 -4.16 14.73 13.95
N THR A 55 -3.32 15.18 14.90
CA THR A 55 -1.92 14.75 14.97
C THR A 55 -1.82 13.49 15.81
N VAL A 56 -1.05 12.52 15.34
CA VAL A 56 -0.70 11.30 16.07
C VAL A 56 0.78 11.37 16.44
N PHE A 57 1.08 11.39 17.73
CA PHE A 57 2.42 11.34 18.29
C PHE A 57 2.68 9.94 18.81
N THR A 58 3.83 9.39 18.47
CA THR A 58 4.24 8.06 18.94
C THR A 58 5.59 8.12 19.63
N THR A 59 5.78 7.27 20.60
CA THR A 59 7.05 7.10 21.33
C THR A 59 7.44 5.65 21.26
N GLN A 60 8.68 5.37 20.88
CA GLN A 60 9.25 4.03 20.79
C GLN A 60 10.66 4.03 21.35
N THR A 61 10.99 3.02 22.17
CA THR A 61 12.35 2.81 22.66
C THR A 61 13.05 1.77 21.81
N VAL A 62 14.12 2.16 21.12
CA VAL A 62 14.90 1.27 20.25
C VAL A 62 16.15 0.81 20.98
N SER A 63 16.33 -0.51 21.07
CA SER A 63 17.54 -1.16 21.56
C SER A 63 18.49 -1.48 20.40
N ARG A 64 19.80 -1.47 20.66
CA ARG A 64 20.88 -1.71 19.69
C ARG A 64 20.64 -3.01 18.89
N GLY A 65 20.53 -2.94 17.57
CA GLY A 65 20.59 -4.07 16.65
C GLY A 65 19.28 -4.53 16.02
N GLY A 66 18.14 -3.84 16.21
CA GLY A 66 16.87 -4.14 15.54
C GLY A 66 16.45 -3.01 14.60
N SER A 67 15.90 -3.37 13.46
CA SER A 67 15.18 -2.41 12.60
C SER A 67 14.01 -1.82 13.38
N ALA A 68 13.94 -0.50 13.48
CA ALA A 68 12.97 0.21 14.34
C ALA A 68 11.57 0.29 13.72
N PHE A 69 11.37 -0.25 12.52
CA PHE A 69 10.15 -0.09 11.75
C PHE A 69 9.71 -1.40 11.09
N PRO A 70 8.40 -1.62 10.87
CA PRO A 70 7.86 -2.86 10.30
C PRO A 70 7.99 -2.98 8.78
N PHE A 71 8.51 -1.96 8.11
CA PHE A 71 8.91 -2.05 6.71
C PHE A 71 10.34 -2.57 6.61
N SER A 72 10.67 -3.26 5.51
CA SER A 72 12.06 -3.58 5.21
C SER A 72 12.91 -2.31 5.25
N ASP A 73 14.16 -2.40 5.72
CA ASP A 73 15.09 -1.26 5.78
C ASP A 73 15.16 -0.51 4.43
N ASP A 74 14.94 -1.22 3.32
CA ASP A 74 14.93 -0.64 1.97
C ASP A 74 13.67 0.19 1.69
N ALA A 75 12.49 -0.24 2.11
CA ALA A 75 11.26 0.54 1.99
C ALA A 75 11.33 1.80 2.85
N LEU A 76 11.93 1.70 4.04
CA LEU A 76 12.17 2.85 4.92
C LEU A 76 13.24 3.80 4.39
N ARG A 77 14.34 3.28 3.87
CA ARG A 77 15.36 4.09 3.19
C ARG A 77 14.80 4.81 1.98
N GLN A 78 13.93 4.16 1.23
CA GLN A 78 13.18 4.75 0.12
C GLN A 78 12.21 5.85 0.60
N PHE A 79 11.53 5.62 1.74
CA PHE A 79 10.55 6.56 2.30
C PHE A 79 11.21 7.75 3.02
N PHE A 80 12.35 7.53 3.72
CA PHE A 80 13.05 8.54 4.52
C PHE A 80 14.33 9.11 3.86
N GLY A 81 14.58 8.83 2.59
CA GLY A 81 15.70 9.42 1.86
C GLY A 81 17.08 8.97 2.32
N GLY A 82 17.23 7.74 2.81
CA GLY A 82 18.54 7.11 3.07
C GLY A 82 19.30 7.54 4.32
N GLN A 83 18.77 8.44 5.14
CA GLN A 83 19.43 8.90 6.38
C GLN A 83 18.72 8.33 7.61
N LEU A 84 19.11 7.11 8.03
CA LEU A 84 18.80 6.63 9.38
C LEU A 84 19.93 7.06 10.32
N PRO A 85 19.65 7.72 11.46
CA PRO A 85 20.69 8.06 12.43
C PRO A 85 21.30 6.79 13.02
N GLN A 86 22.59 6.57 12.80
CA GLN A 86 23.35 5.56 13.54
C GLN A 86 23.68 6.11 14.93
N THR A 87 23.03 5.61 15.96
CA THR A 87 23.28 6.05 17.33
C THR A 87 23.56 4.88 18.28
N GLN A 88 24.49 5.12 19.18
CA GLN A 88 24.89 4.15 20.22
C GLN A 88 24.07 4.38 21.50
N GLY A 89 23.26 3.38 21.93
CA GLY A 89 22.53 3.40 23.19
C GLY A 89 21.01 3.19 23.03
N LYS A 90 20.27 3.03 24.13
CA LYS A 90 18.79 3.10 24.14
C LYS A 90 18.38 4.53 23.79
N GLN A 91 17.63 4.69 22.71
CA GLN A 91 17.05 5.99 22.34
C GLN A 91 15.55 5.91 22.28
N THR A 92 14.91 6.97 22.78
CA THR A 92 13.50 7.20 22.60
C THR A 92 13.28 7.95 21.30
N LEU A 93 12.73 7.28 20.32
CA LEU A 93 12.33 7.89 19.05
C LEU A 93 10.92 8.44 19.18
N GLN A 94 10.70 9.66 18.69
CA GLN A 94 9.38 10.25 18.56
C GLN A 94 8.96 10.18 17.10
N GLY A 95 7.87 9.45 16.85
CA GLY A 95 7.21 9.41 15.54
C GLY A 95 6.10 10.45 15.47
N LEU A 96 5.79 10.88 14.27
CA LEU A 96 4.76 11.87 14.00
C LEU A 96 4.00 11.51 12.73
N GLY A 97 2.67 11.49 12.83
CA GLY A 97 1.76 11.29 11.71
C GLY A 97 0.45 12.03 11.93
N SER A 98 -0.51 11.74 11.07
CA SER A 98 -1.87 12.23 11.15
C SER A 98 -2.86 11.11 11.44
N GLY A 99 -4.07 11.48 11.84
CA GLY A 99 -5.20 10.57 11.97
C GLY A 99 -6.49 11.26 11.57
N VAL A 100 -7.55 10.48 11.39
CA VAL A 100 -8.87 10.96 11.01
C VAL A 100 -9.91 10.48 12.01
N ILE A 101 -10.62 11.40 12.66
CA ILE A 101 -11.74 11.07 13.57
C ILE A 101 -12.90 10.55 12.73
N VAL A 102 -13.30 9.30 12.98
CA VAL A 102 -14.34 8.61 12.22
C VAL A 102 -15.62 8.35 13.01
N SER A 103 -15.60 8.66 14.31
CA SER A 103 -16.80 8.60 15.15
C SER A 103 -16.79 9.67 16.24
N PRO A 104 -17.98 10.18 16.66
CA PRO A 104 -18.07 11.22 17.69
C PRO A 104 -17.62 10.77 19.07
N ASP A 105 -17.52 9.47 19.33
CA ASP A 105 -17.05 8.88 20.58
C ASP A 105 -15.55 8.61 20.63
N GLY A 106 -14.79 9.01 19.58
CA GLY A 106 -13.32 9.06 19.63
C GLY A 106 -12.59 7.92 18.94
N TYR A 107 -13.21 7.21 17.98
CA TYR A 107 -12.45 6.33 17.09
C TYR A 107 -11.73 7.16 16.02
N ILE A 108 -10.46 6.80 15.79
CA ILE A 108 -9.55 7.48 14.87
C ILE A 108 -8.90 6.45 13.96
N LEU A 109 -9.00 6.64 12.65
CA LEU A 109 -8.22 5.91 11.66
C LEU A 109 -6.87 6.59 11.45
N THR A 110 -5.82 5.80 11.30
CA THR A 110 -4.48 6.25 10.89
C THR A 110 -3.81 5.17 10.07
N ALA A 111 -2.64 5.44 9.50
CA ALA A 111 -1.82 4.42 8.87
C ALA A 111 -1.15 3.52 9.92
N ASN A 112 -1.07 2.21 9.66
CA ASN A 112 -0.45 1.27 10.59
C ASN A 112 1.03 1.60 10.84
N HIS A 113 1.78 1.98 9.80
CA HIS A 113 3.19 2.33 9.94
C HIS A 113 3.43 3.52 10.89
N VAL A 114 2.46 4.41 11.07
CA VAL A 114 2.56 5.54 12.03
C VAL A 114 2.60 5.05 13.47
N VAL A 115 1.90 3.96 13.80
CA VAL A 115 1.73 3.45 15.17
C VAL A 115 2.36 2.09 15.44
N SER A 116 3.03 1.55 14.43
CA SER A 116 3.73 0.27 14.55
C SER A 116 4.92 0.40 15.48
N GLY A 117 5.11 -0.57 16.38
CA GLY A 117 6.18 -0.55 17.39
C GLY A 117 6.01 0.53 18.48
N ALA A 118 4.99 1.40 18.42
CA ALA A 118 4.79 2.45 19.41
C ALA A 118 4.43 1.87 20.79
N GLU A 119 5.18 2.29 21.83
CA GLU A 119 4.91 2.00 23.24
C GLU A 119 3.83 2.93 23.80
N GLU A 120 3.84 4.20 23.39
CA GLU A 120 2.85 5.19 23.75
C GLU A 120 2.35 5.95 22.51
N ILE A 121 1.03 6.20 22.48
CA ILE A 121 0.37 6.94 21.41
C ILE A 121 -0.44 8.07 22.04
N MET A 122 -0.17 9.30 21.60
CA MET A 122 -0.89 10.50 22.00
C MET A 122 -1.52 11.16 20.78
N VAL A 123 -2.69 11.75 20.96
CA VAL A 123 -3.44 12.44 19.89
C VAL A 123 -3.62 13.91 20.26
N GLY A 124 -3.27 14.80 19.34
CA GLY A 124 -3.54 16.24 19.44
C GLY A 124 -4.74 16.63 18.58
N LEU A 125 -5.72 17.33 19.17
CA LEU A 125 -6.94 17.77 18.51
C LEU A 125 -6.81 19.22 18.04
N GLY A 126 -6.68 19.42 16.73
CA GLY A 126 -6.64 20.76 16.12
C GLY A 126 -5.59 21.68 16.74
N VAL A 127 -6.02 22.83 17.26
CA VAL A 127 -5.17 23.84 17.92
C VAL A 127 -5.15 23.70 19.45
N ASP A 128 -5.84 22.71 20.01
CA ASP A 128 -5.84 22.44 21.45
C ASP A 128 -4.43 21.97 21.86
N PRO A 129 -3.76 22.61 22.82
CA PRO A 129 -2.44 22.20 23.28
C PRO A 129 -2.46 20.87 24.05
N ARG A 130 -3.64 20.39 24.45
CA ARG A 130 -3.79 19.12 25.16
C ARG A 130 -3.51 17.93 24.23
N LYS A 131 -2.85 16.94 24.78
CA LYS A 131 -2.65 15.64 24.11
C LYS A 131 -3.46 14.58 24.85
N TYR A 132 -4.18 13.80 24.11
CA TYR A 132 -5.05 12.73 24.60
C TYR A 132 -4.35 11.40 24.44
N LYS A 133 -4.28 10.61 25.51
CA LYS A 133 -3.74 9.25 25.40
C LYS A 133 -4.66 8.41 24.55
N ALA A 134 -4.12 7.77 23.52
CA ALA A 134 -4.87 6.91 22.62
C ALA A 134 -4.59 5.45 22.92
N LYS A 135 -5.65 4.64 22.95
CA LYS A 135 -5.58 3.19 22.99
C LYS A 135 -5.53 2.66 21.55
N LYS A 136 -4.56 1.81 21.24
CA LYS A 136 -4.53 1.05 20.00
C LYS A 136 -5.56 -0.06 20.09
N ILE A 137 -6.65 0.02 19.32
CA ILE A 137 -7.72 -0.98 19.27
C ILE A 137 -7.27 -2.18 18.47
N GLY A 138 -6.61 -1.95 17.36
CA GLY A 138 -5.99 -2.97 16.52
C GLY A 138 -5.30 -2.35 15.31
N THR A 139 -4.53 -3.19 14.64
CA THR A 139 -3.78 -2.83 13.42
C THR A 139 -3.94 -3.90 12.37
N ASP A 140 -3.80 -3.50 11.12
CA ASP A 140 -3.75 -4.36 9.96
C ASP A 140 -2.55 -3.98 9.08
N PRO A 141 -1.39 -4.59 9.30
CA PRO A 141 -0.22 -4.36 8.46
C PRO A 141 -0.49 -4.65 6.98
N GLY A 142 -1.31 -5.67 6.69
CA GLY A 142 -1.61 -6.08 5.31
C GLY A 142 -2.33 -5.03 4.46
N THR A 143 -2.98 -4.02 5.07
CA THR A 143 -3.59 -2.87 4.36
C THR A 143 -3.02 -1.53 4.81
N ASP A 144 -2.06 -1.52 5.74
CA ASP A 144 -1.51 -0.32 6.39
C ASP A 144 -2.58 0.52 7.15
N VAL A 145 -3.58 -0.11 7.76
CA VAL A 145 -4.63 0.59 8.54
C VAL A 145 -4.47 0.31 10.04
N ALA A 146 -4.64 1.34 10.86
CA ALA A 146 -4.73 1.20 12.32
C ALA A 146 -5.96 1.94 12.85
N LEU A 147 -6.56 1.39 13.91
CA LEU A 147 -7.68 1.97 14.64
C LEU A 147 -7.26 2.32 16.06
N LEU A 148 -7.40 3.59 16.39
CA LEU A 148 -7.15 4.15 17.71
C LEU A 148 -8.46 4.58 18.39
N LYS A 149 -8.42 4.73 19.72
CA LYS A 149 -9.53 5.23 20.53
C LYS A 149 -9.00 6.21 21.58
N ILE A 150 -9.61 7.39 21.63
CA ILE A 150 -9.44 8.36 22.74
C ILE A 150 -10.74 8.45 23.55
N GLU A 151 -10.63 8.74 24.85
CA GLU A 151 -11.79 8.84 25.76
C GLU A 151 -12.37 10.28 25.76
N GLU A 152 -12.85 10.69 24.57
CA GLU A 152 -13.51 11.99 24.36
C GLU A 152 -14.83 11.78 23.62
N LYS A 153 -15.74 12.76 23.74
CA LYS A 153 -17.09 12.70 23.18
C LYS A 153 -17.38 13.95 22.34
N ASN A 154 -18.43 13.84 21.52
CA ASN A 154 -18.89 14.94 20.66
C ASN A 154 -17.80 15.46 19.70
N LEU A 155 -16.91 14.56 19.28
CA LEU A 155 -15.85 14.88 18.35
C LEU A 155 -16.38 15.06 16.92
N PRO A 156 -15.76 15.95 16.12
CA PRO A 156 -16.14 16.17 14.73
C PRO A 156 -15.71 14.96 13.88
N ALA A 157 -16.61 14.02 13.65
CA ALA A 157 -16.35 12.85 12.83
C ALA A 157 -16.54 13.16 11.34
N ILE A 158 -15.59 12.70 10.51
CA ILE A 158 -15.68 12.84 9.06
C ILE A 158 -16.73 11.89 8.46
N THR A 159 -17.38 12.33 7.38
CA THR A 159 -18.29 11.47 6.61
C THR A 159 -17.49 10.73 5.54
N PHE A 160 -17.72 9.42 5.38
CA PHE A 160 -17.08 8.62 4.36
C PHE A 160 -17.73 8.83 2.97
N ALA A 161 -16.92 8.95 1.94
CA ALA A 161 -17.34 8.80 0.56
C ALA A 161 -17.43 7.31 0.18
N ASP A 162 -18.04 7.02 -0.97
CA ASP A 162 -17.97 5.71 -1.62
C ASP A 162 -16.75 5.70 -2.56
N SER A 163 -15.64 5.16 -2.08
CA SER A 163 -14.38 5.15 -2.82
C SER A 163 -14.38 4.25 -4.07
N ASP A 164 -15.36 3.34 -4.21
CA ASP A 164 -15.49 2.51 -5.41
C ASP A 164 -16.04 3.32 -6.61
N LYS A 165 -16.61 4.51 -6.35
CA LYS A 165 -17.04 5.47 -7.37
C LYS A 165 -15.96 6.47 -7.78
N ALA A 166 -14.80 6.43 -7.14
CA ALA A 166 -13.67 7.30 -7.45
C ALA A 166 -13.13 7.04 -8.87
N ARG A 167 -12.82 8.11 -9.60
CA ARG A 167 -12.34 8.02 -10.98
C ARG A 167 -11.11 8.90 -11.18
N ALA A 168 -10.24 8.49 -12.08
CA ALA A 168 -9.14 9.34 -12.54
C ALA A 168 -9.69 10.68 -13.05
N GLY A 169 -9.07 11.79 -12.60
CA GLY A 169 -9.48 13.16 -12.90
C GLY A 169 -10.36 13.80 -11.82
N ASP A 170 -10.91 13.07 -10.85
CA ASP A 170 -11.66 13.65 -9.74
C ASP A 170 -10.71 14.49 -8.85
N ILE A 171 -11.12 15.71 -8.51
CA ILE A 171 -10.33 16.61 -7.65
C ILE A 171 -10.36 16.10 -6.22
N VAL A 172 -9.20 16.09 -5.58
CA VAL A 172 -9.02 15.67 -4.19
C VAL A 172 -8.14 16.64 -3.39
N LEU A 173 -8.36 16.68 -2.08
CA LEU A 173 -7.51 17.39 -1.13
C LEU A 173 -6.90 16.36 -0.17
N ALA A 174 -5.57 16.36 -0.05
CA ALA A 174 -4.87 15.62 0.99
C ALA A 174 -4.68 16.55 2.21
N VAL A 175 -5.22 16.13 3.35
CA VAL A 175 -5.23 16.89 4.60
C VAL A 175 -4.47 16.10 5.65
N GLY A 176 -3.46 16.72 6.24
CA GLY A 176 -2.69 16.19 7.36
C GLY A 176 -2.48 17.25 8.43
N ASN A 177 -1.93 16.85 9.56
CA ASN A 177 -1.56 17.76 10.65
C ASN A 177 -0.10 17.49 11.10
N PRO A 178 0.88 17.74 10.20
CA PRO A 178 2.29 17.57 10.52
C PRO A 178 2.69 18.54 11.63
N PHE A 179 3.47 18.07 12.58
CA PHE A 179 4.06 18.88 13.67
C PHE A 179 3.07 19.46 14.69
N GLY A 180 1.76 19.18 14.59
CA GLY A 180 0.76 19.73 15.52
C GLY A 180 0.63 21.27 15.52
N LEU A 181 1.20 21.94 14.51
CA LEU A 181 1.23 23.39 14.43
C LEU A 181 0.00 23.96 13.73
N ARG A 182 -0.43 23.35 12.63
CA ARG A 182 -1.68 23.59 11.86
C ARG A 182 -1.82 22.53 10.79
N GLN A 183 -3.05 22.33 10.31
CA GLN A 183 -3.32 21.45 9.19
C GLN A 183 -2.55 21.91 7.94
N THR A 184 -1.97 20.96 7.24
CA THR A 184 -1.40 21.14 5.90
C THR A 184 -2.38 20.55 4.89
N VAL A 185 -2.71 21.31 3.88
CA VAL A 185 -3.61 20.90 2.80
C VAL A 185 -2.90 21.02 1.48
N THR A 186 -2.95 19.96 0.70
CA THR A 186 -2.49 19.96 -0.69
C THR A 186 -3.63 19.54 -1.60
N MET A 187 -3.64 20.02 -2.82
CA MET A 187 -4.66 19.74 -3.82
C MET A 187 -4.04 18.98 -5.00
N GLY A 188 -4.80 18.08 -5.56
CA GLY A 188 -4.48 17.37 -6.77
C GLY A 188 -5.72 16.68 -7.33
N ILE A 189 -5.48 15.68 -8.15
CA ILE A 189 -6.52 14.81 -8.72
C ILE A 189 -6.25 13.34 -8.36
N ILE A 190 -7.24 12.51 -8.54
CA ILE A 190 -7.02 11.06 -8.62
C ILE A 190 -6.30 10.80 -9.95
N SER A 191 -5.07 10.31 -9.89
CA SER A 191 -4.31 9.94 -11.08
C SER A 191 -4.69 8.54 -11.58
N ALA A 192 -4.99 7.62 -10.65
CA ALA A 192 -5.47 6.26 -10.94
C ALA A 192 -6.17 5.66 -9.71
N VAL A 193 -6.98 4.63 -9.93
CA VAL A 193 -7.56 3.80 -8.88
C VAL A 193 -7.07 2.35 -9.01
N GLY A 194 -7.16 1.58 -7.93
CA GLY A 194 -6.81 0.17 -7.95
C GLY A 194 -5.32 -0.09 -8.15
N ARG A 195 -4.44 0.83 -7.75
CA ARG A 195 -2.99 0.62 -7.86
C ARG A 195 -2.50 -0.43 -6.86
N GLY A 196 -1.63 -1.31 -7.36
CA GLY A 196 -0.97 -2.34 -6.57
C GLY A 196 0.15 -2.99 -7.36
N GLY A 197 0.80 -4.02 -6.80
CA GLY A 197 1.99 -4.66 -7.34
C GLY A 197 3.26 -3.86 -7.08
N MET A 198 3.24 -3.00 -6.06
CA MET A 198 4.37 -2.15 -5.66
C MET A 198 5.16 -2.74 -4.48
N GLY A 199 4.63 -3.79 -3.83
CA GLY A 199 5.25 -4.42 -2.66
C GLY A 199 5.25 -3.53 -1.41
N ILE A 200 4.30 -2.59 -1.30
CA ILE A 200 4.17 -1.72 -0.12
C ILE A 200 3.43 -2.46 1.00
N VAL A 201 2.35 -3.17 0.65
CA VAL A 201 1.54 -3.97 1.58
C VAL A 201 0.96 -5.20 0.86
N ASP A 202 0.48 -6.22 1.62
CA ASP A 202 -0.05 -7.46 1.03
C ASP A 202 -1.35 -7.24 0.23
N TYR A 203 -2.21 -6.32 0.68
CA TYR A 203 -3.54 -6.04 0.09
C TYR A 203 -3.56 -4.64 -0.52
N GLU A 204 -2.78 -4.45 -1.57
CA GLU A 204 -2.70 -3.18 -2.27
C GLU A 204 -3.94 -2.92 -3.13
N ASN A 205 -4.60 -1.81 -2.87
CA ASN A 205 -5.72 -1.28 -3.69
C ASN A 205 -5.72 0.24 -3.63
N PHE A 206 -4.57 0.87 -3.84
CA PHE A 206 -4.41 2.30 -3.58
C PHE A 206 -5.12 3.19 -4.59
N ILE A 207 -5.60 4.33 -4.10
CA ILE A 207 -5.88 5.51 -4.91
C ILE A 207 -4.56 6.23 -5.12
N GLN A 208 -4.15 6.42 -6.36
CA GLN A 208 -2.99 7.25 -6.73
C GLN A 208 -3.43 8.70 -6.92
N THR A 209 -2.67 9.64 -6.38
CA THR A 209 -2.91 11.08 -6.52
C THR A 209 -1.61 11.85 -6.73
N ASP A 210 -1.70 13.00 -7.39
CA ASP A 210 -0.62 14.00 -7.49
C ASP A 210 -0.72 15.08 -6.40
N ALA A 211 -1.78 15.08 -5.59
CA ALA A 211 -1.81 15.87 -4.35
C ALA A 211 -0.58 15.51 -3.51
N ALA A 212 0.20 16.54 -3.12
CA ALA A 212 1.47 16.31 -2.44
C ALA A 212 1.27 15.64 -1.07
N ILE A 213 1.68 14.38 -0.98
CA ILE A 213 1.76 13.63 0.28
C ILE A 213 3.23 13.68 0.72
N ASN A 214 3.48 14.11 1.93
CA ASN A 214 4.80 14.20 2.53
C ASN A 214 4.76 13.67 3.97
N MET A 215 5.92 13.56 4.59
CA MET A 215 6.06 13.18 6.00
C MET A 215 5.13 14.01 6.89
N GLY A 216 4.34 13.34 7.74
CA GLY A 216 3.34 13.95 8.59
C GLY A 216 1.91 13.96 8.03
N ASN A 217 1.70 13.84 6.71
CA ASN A 217 0.37 13.65 6.14
C ASN A 217 -0.11 12.18 6.21
N SER A 218 0.81 11.24 6.40
CA SER A 218 0.48 9.81 6.54
C SER A 218 -0.50 9.55 7.66
N GLY A 219 -1.54 8.77 7.41
CA GLY A 219 -2.67 8.55 8.32
C GLY A 219 -3.73 9.65 8.27
N GLY A 220 -3.50 10.75 7.58
CA GLY A 220 -4.47 11.85 7.37
C GLY A 220 -5.50 11.52 6.28
N ALA A 221 -6.36 12.49 5.98
CA ALA A 221 -7.48 12.33 5.07
C ALA A 221 -7.11 12.69 3.62
N LEU A 222 -7.51 11.85 2.66
CA LEU A 222 -7.75 12.24 1.29
C LEU A 222 -9.26 12.47 1.15
N VAL A 223 -9.69 13.67 0.77
CA VAL A 223 -11.12 14.02 0.69
C VAL A 223 -11.51 14.49 -0.70
N ASP A 224 -12.80 14.27 -1.03
CA ASP A 224 -13.41 14.79 -2.24
C ASP A 224 -13.82 16.27 -2.11
N ILE A 225 -14.36 16.85 -3.18
CA ILE A 225 -14.84 18.23 -3.23
C ILE A 225 -16.09 18.48 -2.35
N LYS A 226 -16.68 17.46 -1.72
CA LYS A 226 -17.78 17.58 -0.74
C LYS A 226 -17.25 17.53 0.70
N GLY A 227 -15.94 17.33 0.88
CA GLY A 227 -15.28 17.13 2.16
C GLY A 227 -15.64 15.77 2.78
N GLN A 228 -15.84 14.74 1.95
CA GLN A 228 -16.06 13.37 2.39
C GLN A 228 -14.74 12.59 2.30
N LEU A 229 -14.49 11.71 3.25
CA LEU A 229 -13.28 10.88 3.29
C LEU A 229 -13.29 9.88 2.14
N LEU A 230 -12.38 10.07 1.18
CA LEU A 230 -12.20 9.20 0.03
C LEU A 230 -11.10 8.16 0.25
N GLY A 231 -10.13 8.48 1.12
CA GLY A 231 -9.04 7.58 1.49
C GLY A 231 -8.23 8.06 2.68
N ILE A 232 -7.33 7.19 3.17
CA ILE A 232 -6.34 7.49 4.20
C ILE A 232 -4.98 7.64 3.51
N ASN A 233 -4.33 8.79 3.64
CA ASN A 233 -3.00 9.02 3.08
C ASN A 233 -2.00 8.02 3.66
N SER A 234 -1.26 7.29 2.83
CA SER A 234 -0.34 6.24 3.28
C SER A 234 1.09 6.50 2.83
N ALA A 235 1.40 6.36 1.56
CA ALA A 235 2.76 6.29 1.06
C ALA A 235 3.01 7.23 -0.13
N ILE A 236 4.29 7.42 -0.46
CA ILE A 236 4.74 8.07 -1.70
C ILE A 236 5.68 7.13 -2.44
N PHE A 237 5.70 7.24 -3.77
CA PHE A 237 6.77 6.65 -4.57
C PHE A 237 7.85 7.71 -4.78
N SER A 238 8.98 7.57 -4.07
CA SER A 238 10.03 8.59 -4.10
C SER A 238 11.41 7.98 -3.92
N ARG A 239 12.37 8.43 -4.73
CA ARG A 239 13.79 8.08 -4.59
C ARG A 239 14.55 8.98 -3.61
N THR A 240 13.97 10.12 -3.26
CA THR A 240 14.62 11.17 -2.45
C THR A 240 13.91 11.45 -1.14
N GLY A 241 12.81 10.74 -0.82
CA GLY A 241 12.00 10.91 0.39
C GLY A 241 10.99 12.07 0.35
N GLY A 242 10.98 12.90 -0.71
CA GLY A 242 9.99 13.95 -0.93
C GLY A 242 8.99 13.58 -2.03
N ASN A 243 7.82 14.22 -2.07
CA ASN A 243 6.81 14.00 -3.10
C ASN A 243 7.36 14.34 -4.50
N GLN A 244 7.15 13.43 -5.44
CA GLN A 244 7.53 13.58 -6.86
C GLN A 244 6.29 13.53 -7.79
N GLY A 245 5.12 13.92 -7.29
CA GLY A 245 3.86 13.87 -8.04
C GLY A 245 3.18 12.49 -8.00
N VAL A 246 3.63 11.58 -7.14
CA VAL A 246 3.04 10.24 -6.98
C VAL A 246 2.84 9.96 -5.50
N GLY A 247 1.60 10.05 -5.06
CA GLY A 247 1.15 9.71 -3.72
C GLY A 247 0.09 8.62 -3.76
N PHE A 248 -0.06 7.88 -2.66
CA PHE A 248 -0.99 6.77 -2.51
C PHE A 248 -1.84 6.94 -1.26
N ALA A 249 -3.13 6.66 -1.40
CA ALA A 249 -4.07 6.61 -0.28
C ALA A 249 -4.82 5.27 -0.27
N ILE A 250 -5.08 4.75 0.93
CA ILE A 250 -5.90 3.56 1.15
C ILE A 250 -7.36 3.96 0.93
N PRO A 251 -8.14 3.28 0.05
CA PRO A 251 -9.53 3.62 -0.21
C PRO A 251 -10.40 3.60 1.04
N ALA A 252 -11.32 4.55 1.15
CA ALA A 252 -12.17 4.72 2.32
C ALA A 252 -13.08 3.50 2.59
N ASN A 253 -13.56 2.80 1.55
CA ASN A 253 -14.35 1.58 1.72
C ASN A 253 -13.50 0.47 2.37
N LEU A 254 -12.27 0.24 1.90
CA LEU A 254 -11.33 -0.72 2.50
C LEU A 254 -11.01 -0.35 3.95
N ALA A 255 -10.67 0.93 4.21
CA ALA A 255 -10.38 1.41 5.56
C ALA A 255 -11.57 1.23 6.51
N ARG A 256 -12.81 1.40 6.03
CA ARG A 256 -14.05 1.18 6.80
C ARG A 256 -14.25 -0.29 7.15
N GLU A 257 -14.04 -1.20 6.21
CA GLU A 257 -14.15 -2.64 6.43
C GLU A 257 -13.13 -3.12 7.48
N VAL A 258 -11.88 -2.68 7.34
CA VAL A 258 -10.81 -2.96 8.30
C VAL A 258 -11.17 -2.37 9.67
N MET A 259 -11.60 -1.12 9.75
CA MET A 259 -12.05 -0.48 10.99
C MET A 259 -13.13 -1.28 11.71
N GLN A 260 -14.15 -1.75 10.99
CA GLN A 260 -15.23 -2.56 11.56
C GLN A 260 -14.70 -3.87 12.14
N SER A 261 -13.83 -4.56 11.40
CA SER A 261 -13.22 -5.80 11.86
C SER A 261 -12.33 -5.59 13.11
N LEU A 262 -11.51 -4.54 13.11
CA LEU A 262 -10.66 -4.18 14.25
C LEU A 262 -11.49 -3.80 15.48
N ARG A 263 -12.57 -3.03 15.31
CA ARG A 263 -13.47 -2.65 16.40
C ARG A 263 -14.18 -3.84 17.01
N ASP A 264 -14.73 -4.72 16.18
CA ASP A 264 -15.62 -5.80 16.61
C ASP A 264 -14.84 -7.04 17.07
N LYS A 265 -13.65 -7.31 16.50
CA LYS A 265 -12.86 -8.53 16.72
C LYS A 265 -11.43 -8.27 17.21
N GLY A 266 -10.97 -7.03 17.26
CA GLY A 266 -9.58 -6.67 17.59
C GLY A 266 -8.54 -7.02 16.52
N ARG A 267 -8.95 -7.70 15.45
CA ARG A 267 -8.10 -8.12 14.33
C ARG A 267 -8.88 -8.19 13.03
N VAL A 268 -8.18 -8.13 11.92
CA VAL A 268 -8.80 -8.39 10.61
C VAL A 268 -8.83 -9.88 10.34
N VAL A 269 -9.99 -10.38 9.95
CA VAL A 269 -10.24 -11.78 9.63
C VAL A 269 -10.49 -11.88 8.13
N ARG A 270 -9.66 -12.65 7.43
CA ARG A 270 -9.70 -12.77 5.97
C ARG A 270 -10.12 -14.16 5.52
N GLY A 271 -10.87 -14.20 4.43
CA GLY A 271 -11.12 -15.44 3.71
C GLY A 271 -9.83 -15.97 3.08
N TYR A 272 -9.71 -17.29 3.01
CA TYR A 272 -8.54 -17.99 2.54
C TYR A 272 -8.90 -19.20 1.70
N ILE A 273 -8.30 -19.34 0.52
CA ILE A 273 -8.50 -20.50 -0.34
C ILE A 273 -7.40 -21.56 -0.18
N GLY A 274 -6.21 -21.16 0.29
CA GLY A 274 -5.07 -22.07 0.44
C GLY A 274 -4.40 -22.40 -0.88
N ALA A 275 -4.23 -21.41 -1.72
CA ALA A 275 -3.45 -21.52 -2.95
C ALA A 275 -2.53 -20.28 -3.09
N SER A 276 -1.27 -20.51 -3.42
CA SER A 276 -0.37 -19.44 -3.87
C SER A 276 -0.70 -19.10 -5.31
N VAL A 277 -0.82 -17.80 -5.62
CA VAL A 277 -1.21 -17.33 -6.94
C VAL A 277 -0.28 -16.22 -7.45
N GLN A 278 -0.07 -16.21 -8.75
CA GLN A 278 0.64 -15.15 -9.46
C GLN A 278 -0.20 -14.61 -10.62
N THR A 279 0.10 -13.40 -11.07
CA THR A 279 -0.58 -12.83 -12.23
C THR A 279 -0.21 -13.59 -13.48
N LEU A 280 -1.22 -13.97 -14.27
CA LEU A 280 -1.00 -14.55 -15.59
C LEU A 280 -0.55 -13.44 -16.55
N THR A 281 0.70 -13.51 -17.02
CA THR A 281 1.20 -12.61 -18.07
C THR A 281 0.95 -13.21 -19.46
N PRO A 282 0.96 -12.38 -20.53
CA PRO A 282 0.83 -12.88 -21.90
C PRO A 282 1.85 -13.98 -22.25
N GLU A 283 3.10 -13.82 -21.78
CA GLU A 283 4.19 -14.76 -22.01
C GLU A 283 3.89 -16.13 -21.36
N LEU A 284 3.38 -16.10 -20.10
CA LEU A 284 2.96 -17.32 -19.38
C LEU A 284 1.75 -17.98 -20.07
N ALA A 285 0.76 -17.18 -20.50
CA ALA A 285 -0.42 -17.68 -21.20
C ALA A 285 -0.02 -18.42 -22.50
N ASP A 286 0.91 -17.82 -23.25
CA ASP A 286 1.45 -18.40 -24.48
C ASP A 286 2.24 -19.68 -24.19
N ALA A 287 3.17 -19.66 -23.21
CA ALA A 287 3.98 -20.83 -22.82
C ALA A 287 3.10 -21.98 -22.32
N MET A 288 1.97 -21.66 -21.64
CA MET A 288 0.97 -22.63 -21.18
C MET A 288 -0.02 -23.04 -22.28
N LYS A 289 0.05 -22.42 -23.46
CA LYS A 289 -0.86 -22.64 -24.62
C LYS A 289 -2.34 -22.39 -24.29
N LEU A 290 -2.63 -21.38 -23.47
CA LEU A 290 -3.97 -20.98 -23.06
C LEU A 290 -4.59 -20.11 -24.14
N LYS A 291 -5.32 -20.71 -25.07
CA LYS A 291 -6.00 -19.98 -26.16
C LYS A 291 -7.09 -19.07 -25.61
N GLY A 292 -6.99 -17.76 -25.93
CA GLY A 292 -8.03 -16.77 -25.57
C GLY A 292 -8.04 -16.35 -24.09
N GLN A 293 -7.07 -16.80 -23.29
CA GLN A 293 -6.91 -16.40 -21.89
C GLN A 293 -5.54 -15.74 -21.73
N SER A 294 -5.52 -14.43 -21.48
CA SER A 294 -4.26 -13.65 -21.29
C SER A 294 -4.23 -12.94 -19.94
N THR A 295 -5.28 -13.08 -19.11
CA THR A 295 -5.42 -12.44 -17.81
C THR A 295 -5.98 -13.42 -16.79
N GLY A 296 -5.72 -13.19 -15.51
CA GLY A 296 -6.21 -13.99 -14.40
C GLY A 296 -5.15 -14.29 -13.37
N ALA A 297 -5.49 -15.11 -12.38
CA ALA A 297 -4.60 -15.54 -11.32
C ALA A 297 -4.16 -17.01 -11.56
N LEU A 298 -2.88 -17.20 -11.91
CA LEU A 298 -2.28 -18.51 -12.12
C LEU A 298 -1.93 -19.14 -10.77
N VAL A 299 -2.41 -20.36 -10.53
CA VAL A 299 -2.13 -21.13 -9.32
C VAL A 299 -0.72 -21.73 -9.41
N GLY A 300 0.20 -21.26 -8.57
CA GLY A 300 1.57 -21.74 -8.44
C GLY A 300 1.67 -22.95 -7.51
N GLU A 301 0.89 -22.96 -6.43
CA GLU A 301 0.90 -24.02 -5.43
C GLU A 301 -0.45 -24.13 -4.73
N VAL A 302 -0.81 -25.34 -4.30
CA VAL A 302 -2.02 -25.61 -3.49
C VAL A 302 -1.60 -26.19 -2.16
N ALA A 303 -1.91 -25.48 -1.08
CA ALA A 303 -1.53 -25.87 0.27
C ALA A 303 -2.23 -27.18 0.69
N PRO A 304 -1.54 -28.09 1.40
CA PRO A 304 -2.15 -29.30 1.93
C PRO A 304 -3.32 -29.01 2.87
N ASN A 305 -4.36 -29.85 2.82
CA ASN A 305 -5.57 -29.74 3.64
C ASN A 305 -6.39 -28.43 3.47
N SER A 306 -6.05 -27.60 2.48
CA SER A 306 -6.72 -26.33 2.17
C SER A 306 -8.08 -26.52 1.51
N PRO A 307 -8.93 -25.48 1.48
CA PRO A 307 -10.15 -25.46 0.66
C PRO A 307 -9.89 -25.78 -0.81
N SER A 308 -8.82 -25.20 -1.39
CA SER A 308 -8.42 -25.44 -2.78
C SER A 308 -8.11 -26.89 -3.06
N GLN A 309 -7.34 -27.55 -2.18
CA GLN A 309 -7.02 -28.98 -2.35
C GLN A 309 -8.27 -29.84 -2.27
N LYS A 310 -9.17 -29.58 -1.28
CA LYS A 310 -10.41 -30.35 -1.08
C LYS A 310 -11.35 -30.27 -2.27
N THR A 311 -11.36 -29.14 -2.99
CA THR A 311 -12.20 -28.96 -4.18
C THR A 311 -11.53 -29.40 -5.48
N GLY A 312 -10.27 -29.84 -5.42
CA GLY A 312 -9.52 -30.34 -6.57
C GLY A 312 -8.94 -29.25 -7.47
N LEU A 313 -8.72 -28.03 -6.96
CA LEU A 313 -7.91 -27.02 -7.61
C LEU A 313 -6.46 -27.54 -7.70
N LYS A 314 -5.78 -27.25 -8.79
CA LYS A 314 -4.43 -27.77 -9.06
C LYS A 314 -3.47 -26.66 -9.46
N THR A 315 -2.20 -26.90 -9.22
CA THR A 315 -1.09 -26.13 -9.78
C THR A 315 -1.23 -26.05 -11.30
N GLY A 316 -1.04 -24.86 -11.87
CA GLY A 316 -1.22 -24.58 -13.30
C GLY A 316 -2.66 -24.19 -13.70
N ASP A 317 -3.63 -24.23 -12.79
CA ASP A 317 -4.96 -23.67 -13.03
C ASP A 317 -4.90 -22.15 -13.14
N VAL A 318 -5.75 -21.54 -13.96
CA VAL A 318 -5.91 -20.08 -14.02
C VAL A 318 -7.29 -19.71 -13.55
N ILE A 319 -7.38 -19.00 -12.43
CA ILE A 319 -8.64 -18.46 -11.90
C ILE A 319 -8.99 -17.21 -12.71
N ALA A 320 -10.11 -17.27 -13.44
CA ALA A 320 -10.58 -16.24 -14.36
C ALA A 320 -11.70 -15.38 -13.78
N ALA A 321 -12.49 -15.95 -12.85
CA ALA A 321 -13.56 -15.20 -12.16
C ALA A 321 -13.84 -15.79 -10.78
N VAL A 322 -14.38 -14.95 -9.89
CA VAL A 322 -14.93 -15.34 -8.58
C VAL A 322 -16.33 -14.80 -8.46
N ASN A 323 -17.31 -15.65 -8.15
CA ASN A 323 -18.73 -15.29 -8.03
C ASN A 323 -19.24 -14.50 -9.26
N GLY A 324 -18.81 -14.90 -10.48
CA GLY A 324 -19.17 -14.26 -11.74
C GLY A 324 -18.43 -12.94 -12.03
N LYS A 325 -17.64 -12.40 -11.11
CA LYS A 325 -16.81 -11.21 -11.32
C LYS A 325 -15.45 -11.63 -11.88
N LYS A 326 -15.07 -11.11 -13.05
CA LYS A 326 -13.80 -11.39 -13.71
C LYS A 326 -12.61 -10.98 -12.82
N ILE A 327 -11.53 -11.76 -12.90
CA ILE A 327 -10.25 -11.52 -12.26
C ILE A 327 -9.23 -11.25 -13.35
N THR A 328 -8.52 -10.14 -13.27
CA THR A 328 -7.49 -9.76 -14.24
C THR A 328 -6.09 -10.12 -13.77
N ASP A 329 -5.87 -10.18 -12.46
CA ASP A 329 -4.57 -10.45 -11.85
C ASP A 329 -4.70 -11.16 -10.48
N ALA A 330 -3.56 -11.61 -9.92
CA ALA A 330 -3.51 -12.28 -8.63
C ALA A 330 -3.92 -11.36 -7.45
N ARG A 331 -3.64 -10.06 -7.58
CA ARG A 331 -3.98 -9.06 -6.57
C ARG A 331 -5.50 -8.90 -6.43
N GLU A 332 -6.23 -8.79 -7.55
CA GLU A 332 -7.70 -8.73 -7.53
C GLU A 332 -8.31 -9.98 -6.88
N LEU A 333 -7.75 -11.16 -7.17
CA LEU A 333 -8.17 -12.40 -6.51
C LEU A 333 -7.96 -12.32 -5.00
N ARG A 334 -6.77 -11.91 -4.54
CA ARG A 334 -6.45 -11.78 -3.12
C ARG A 334 -7.39 -10.80 -2.42
N LEU A 335 -7.59 -9.63 -2.98
CA LEU A 335 -8.50 -8.62 -2.44
C LEU A 335 -9.92 -9.17 -2.32
N MET A 336 -10.43 -9.81 -3.36
CA MET A 336 -11.79 -10.33 -3.38
C MET A 336 -11.98 -11.48 -2.39
N ILE A 337 -11.09 -12.45 -2.36
CA ILE A 337 -11.14 -13.56 -1.39
C ILE A 337 -10.92 -13.05 0.04
N GLY A 338 -9.95 -12.15 0.24
CA GLY A 338 -9.64 -11.57 1.56
C GLY A 338 -10.78 -10.75 2.17
N SER A 339 -11.64 -10.11 1.35
CA SER A 339 -12.82 -9.38 1.83
C SER A 339 -14.00 -10.28 2.18
N MET A 340 -14.01 -11.53 1.70
CA MET A 340 -15.08 -12.48 2.01
C MET A 340 -14.91 -13.08 3.40
N ALA A 341 -16.02 -13.29 4.11
CA ALA A 341 -15.98 -13.89 5.45
C ALA A 341 -15.52 -15.37 5.38
N PRO A 342 -14.67 -15.84 6.31
CA PRO A 342 -14.43 -17.26 6.48
C PRO A 342 -15.74 -18.04 6.68
N GLY A 343 -15.82 -19.24 6.11
CA GLY A 343 -17.03 -20.06 6.09
C GLY A 343 -18.00 -19.74 4.97
N SER A 344 -17.85 -18.60 4.29
CA SER A 344 -18.67 -18.29 3.09
C SER A 344 -18.23 -19.15 1.90
N LYS A 345 -19.13 -19.31 0.94
CA LYS A 345 -18.85 -20.02 -0.31
C LYS A 345 -18.31 -19.05 -1.37
N ALA A 346 -17.31 -19.50 -2.11
CA ALA A 346 -16.80 -18.84 -3.29
C ALA A 346 -16.90 -19.77 -4.51
N GLN A 347 -17.46 -19.27 -5.59
CA GLN A 347 -17.51 -19.96 -6.87
C GLN A 347 -16.37 -19.45 -7.74
N LEU A 348 -15.43 -20.33 -8.09
CA LEU A 348 -14.28 -20.01 -8.95
C LEU A 348 -14.55 -20.51 -10.36
N GLU A 349 -14.40 -19.64 -11.36
CA GLU A 349 -14.28 -20.06 -12.77
C GLU A 349 -12.80 -20.20 -13.10
N VAL A 350 -12.41 -21.38 -13.52
CA VAL A 350 -11.02 -21.77 -13.69
C VAL A 350 -10.78 -22.30 -15.10
N ASN A 351 -9.75 -21.79 -15.75
CA ASN A 351 -9.24 -22.38 -17.00
C ASN A 351 -8.17 -23.40 -16.63
N ARG A 352 -8.44 -24.67 -16.95
CA ARG A 352 -7.50 -25.77 -16.83
C ARG A 352 -7.22 -26.35 -18.22
N GLU A 353 -6.02 -26.12 -18.73
CA GLU A 353 -5.58 -26.63 -20.05
C GLU A 353 -6.53 -26.24 -21.20
N GLY A 354 -7.01 -25.01 -21.19
CA GLY A 354 -7.94 -24.48 -22.21
C GLY A 354 -9.40 -24.84 -22.00
N GLN A 355 -9.74 -25.57 -20.94
CA GLN A 355 -11.13 -25.90 -20.57
C GLN A 355 -11.59 -25.08 -19.37
N THR A 356 -12.73 -24.44 -19.45
CA THR A 356 -13.36 -23.76 -18.33
C THR A 356 -14.02 -24.78 -17.39
N LYS A 357 -13.69 -24.69 -16.09
CA LYS A 357 -14.27 -25.49 -15.01
C LYS A 357 -14.74 -24.58 -13.90
N THR A 358 -15.81 -24.98 -13.21
CA THR A 358 -16.32 -24.25 -12.05
C THR A 358 -16.05 -25.07 -10.79
N PHE A 359 -15.49 -24.40 -9.76
CA PHE A 359 -15.27 -24.98 -8.45
C PHE A 359 -16.00 -24.15 -7.40
N GLU A 360 -16.78 -24.81 -6.55
CA GLU A 360 -17.37 -24.19 -5.35
C GLU A 360 -16.57 -24.62 -4.14
N LEU A 361 -16.00 -23.66 -3.40
CA LEU A 361 -15.26 -23.94 -2.18
C LEU A 361 -15.75 -23.07 -1.01
N GLN A 362 -15.63 -23.62 0.19
CA GLN A 362 -15.89 -22.88 1.42
C GLN A 362 -14.57 -22.27 1.91
N LEU A 363 -14.57 -20.94 2.09
CA LEU A 363 -13.37 -20.22 2.54
C LEU A 363 -12.99 -20.64 3.96
N ALA A 364 -11.72 -20.88 4.18
CA ALA A 364 -11.16 -20.98 5.53
C ALA A 364 -10.82 -19.58 6.06
N GLU A 365 -10.50 -19.48 7.33
CA GLU A 365 -9.82 -18.32 7.87
C GLU A 365 -8.33 -18.37 7.51
N MET A 366 -7.77 -17.24 7.10
CA MET A 366 -6.35 -17.12 6.80
C MET A 366 -5.52 -17.38 8.06
N PRO A 367 -4.57 -18.34 8.04
CA PRO A 367 -3.75 -18.64 9.22
C PRO A 367 -2.91 -17.42 9.63
N PRO A 368 -2.71 -17.18 10.93
CA PRO A 368 -1.80 -16.12 11.40
C PRO A 368 -0.38 -16.32 10.87
N GLY A 369 0.27 -15.23 10.44
CA GLY A 369 1.64 -15.27 9.93
C GLY A 369 1.80 -15.78 8.50
N THR A 370 0.70 -16.06 7.81
CA THR A 370 0.74 -16.31 6.37
C THR A 370 0.89 -14.96 5.67
N THR A 371 2.12 -14.59 5.31
CA THR A 371 2.36 -13.48 4.37
C THR A 371 2.23 -14.04 2.97
N GLU A 372 1.42 -13.42 2.13
CA GLU A 372 1.29 -13.82 0.72
C GLU A 372 2.42 -13.25 -0.15
N GLU A 373 3.26 -12.39 0.40
CA GLU A 373 4.48 -11.86 -0.24
C GLU A 373 5.73 -12.25 0.54
N GLY A 374 6.75 -12.67 -0.20
CA GLY A 374 8.08 -13.11 0.12
C GLY A 374 8.52 -13.12 1.59
N GLY A 375 8.93 -14.30 2.05
CA GLY A 375 9.72 -14.41 3.27
C GLY A 375 11.00 -13.57 3.22
N PRO A 376 11.70 -13.37 4.36
CA PRO A 376 12.87 -12.53 4.44
C PRO A 376 13.94 -12.97 3.45
N GLU A 377 14.55 -12.02 2.76
CA GLU A 377 15.73 -12.22 1.94
C GLU A 377 16.84 -12.85 2.80
N ALA A 378 17.08 -14.14 2.60
CA ALA A 378 18.28 -14.78 3.11
C ALA A 378 19.44 -14.33 2.20
N SER A 379 20.29 -13.46 2.74
CA SER A 379 21.59 -13.19 2.11
C SER A 379 22.38 -14.50 2.04
N PRO A 380 22.94 -14.87 0.90
CA PRO A 380 23.77 -16.07 0.80
C PRO A 380 25.04 -15.85 1.63
N GLU A 381 25.22 -16.60 2.71
CA GLU A 381 26.56 -16.83 3.26
C GLU A 381 27.33 -17.72 2.27
N GLU A 382 28.51 -17.29 1.86
CA GLU A 382 29.42 -18.03 1.00
C GLU A 382 29.77 -19.37 1.63
N THR A 383 29.16 -20.43 1.14
CA THR A 383 29.52 -21.81 1.50
C THR A 383 30.59 -22.29 0.54
N THR A 384 31.78 -22.52 1.04
CA THR A 384 32.97 -22.99 0.34
C THR A 384 32.97 -24.48 -0.01
N GLN A 385 32.02 -24.92 -0.84
CA GLN A 385 32.18 -26.11 -1.68
C GLN A 385 31.44 -25.84 -2.98
N GLN A 386 32.19 -25.66 -4.08
CA GLN A 386 31.59 -25.44 -5.39
C GLN A 386 31.07 -26.80 -5.92
N PRO A 387 29.75 -27.00 -6.03
CA PRO A 387 29.18 -28.12 -6.77
C PRO A 387 29.57 -28.00 -8.23
N GLU A 388 29.68 -29.15 -8.95
CA GLU A 388 29.89 -29.14 -10.40
C GLU A 388 28.77 -28.32 -11.06
N LYS A 389 29.14 -27.17 -11.59
CA LYS A 389 28.22 -26.24 -12.25
C LYS A 389 28.04 -26.64 -13.71
N THR A 390 26.83 -26.85 -14.12
CA THR A 390 26.50 -27.07 -15.54
C THR A 390 25.63 -25.94 -16.03
N THR A 391 26.05 -25.28 -17.10
CA THR A 391 25.32 -24.13 -17.66
C THR A 391 24.19 -24.58 -18.58
N VAL A 392 22.97 -24.06 -18.33
CA VAL A 392 21.77 -24.27 -19.13
C VAL A 392 21.15 -22.94 -19.54
N PHE A 393 20.24 -22.93 -20.51
CA PHE A 393 19.50 -21.74 -20.96
C PHE A 393 20.39 -20.52 -21.28
N GLY A 394 21.65 -20.76 -21.69
CA GLY A 394 22.55 -19.72 -22.16
C GLY A 394 23.01 -18.71 -21.07
N GLY A 395 23.23 -19.18 -19.84
CA GLY A 395 23.77 -18.32 -18.77
C GLY A 395 23.26 -18.64 -17.36
N VAL A 396 22.62 -19.81 -17.17
CA VAL A 396 22.15 -20.28 -15.87
C VAL A 396 23.00 -21.48 -15.45
N ALA A 397 23.82 -21.32 -14.40
CA ALA A 397 24.58 -22.42 -13.80
C ALA A 397 23.75 -23.09 -12.71
N VAL A 398 23.62 -24.41 -12.75
CA VAL A 398 22.78 -25.19 -11.85
C VAL A 398 23.55 -26.31 -11.14
N ALA A 399 23.07 -26.68 -9.97
CA ALA A 399 23.60 -27.75 -9.13
C ALA A 399 22.47 -28.56 -8.50
N ASP A 400 22.82 -29.75 -7.96
CA ASP A 400 21.87 -30.57 -7.21
C ASP A 400 21.55 -29.92 -5.84
N VAL A 401 20.31 -30.08 -5.37
CA VAL A 401 19.91 -29.68 -4.02
C VAL A 401 20.43 -30.68 -3.00
N THR A 402 21.62 -30.39 -2.42
CA THR A 402 22.21 -31.17 -1.33
C THR A 402 21.59 -30.81 0.01
N ASP A 403 21.86 -31.60 1.07
CA ASP A 403 21.38 -31.28 2.43
C ASP A 403 21.97 -29.98 2.95
N ASP A 404 23.21 -29.63 2.60
CA ASP A 404 23.86 -28.36 2.95
C ASP A 404 23.14 -27.19 2.27
N ILE A 405 22.89 -27.27 0.96
CA ILE A 405 22.14 -26.25 0.21
C ILE A 405 20.72 -26.13 0.74
N ARG A 406 20.06 -27.24 1.06
CA ARG A 406 18.73 -27.24 1.67
C ARG A 406 18.71 -26.49 2.99
N THR A 407 19.72 -26.69 3.82
CA THR A 407 19.85 -26.01 5.12
C THR A 407 20.16 -24.53 4.91
N ALA A 408 21.12 -24.19 4.04
CA ALA A 408 21.53 -22.81 3.77
C ALA A 408 20.39 -21.95 3.20
N LEU A 409 19.58 -22.53 2.29
CA LEU A 409 18.44 -21.85 1.66
C LEU A 409 17.11 -22.08 2.39
N ASN A 410 17.13 -22.75 3.56
CA ASN A 410 15.94 -23.10 4.35
C ASN A 410 14.81 -23.74 3.51
N LEU A 411 15.19 -24.67 2.60
CA LEU A 411 14.24 -25.33 1.70
C LEU A 411 13.41 -26.39 2.43
N PRO A 412 12.09 -26.43 2.24
CA PRO A 412 11.23 -27.53 2.70
C PRO A 412 11.71 -28.89 2.17
N LYS A 413 11.43 -29.96 2.93
CA LYS A 413 11.87 -31.34 2.57
C LYS A 413 11.28 -31.86 1.26
N ASP A 414 10.11 -31.37 0.90
CA ASP A 414 9.36 -31.73 -0.31
C ASP A 414 9.76 -30.92 -1.55
N VAL A 415 10.61 -29.89 -1.40
CA VAL A 415 11.16 -29.14 -2.52
C VAL A 415 12.32 -29.95 -3.15
N HIS A 416 12.13 -30.38 -4.39
CA HIS A 416 13.10 -31.09 -5.21
C HIS A 416 13.34 -30.36 -6.51
N GLY A 417 14.53 -30.50 -7.09
CA GLY A 417 14.86 -29.85 -8.36
C GLY A 417 16.35 -29.59 -8.52
N ALA A 418 16.67 -28.67 -9.42
CA ALA A 418 18.01 -28.13 -9.62
C ALA A 418 18.08 -26.69 -9.11
N VAL A 419 19.00 -26.41 -8.18
CA VAL A 419 19.22 -25.07 -7.66
C VAL A 419 20.03 -24.22 -8.63
N ILE A 420 19.67 -22.96 -8.82
CA ILE A 420 20.45 -21.98 -9.57
C ILE A 420 21.62 -21.54 -8.69
N ALA A 421 22.83 -21.92 -9.09
CA ALA A 421 24.06 -21.59 -8.38
C ALA A 421 24.68 -20.26 -8.85
N GLU A 422 24.44 -19.89 -10.11
CA GLU A 422 24.92 -18.64 -10.71
C GLU A 422 24.04 -18.29 -11.91
N ILE A 423 23.75 -17.03 -12.12
CA ILE A 423 22.95 -16.57 -13.24
C ILE A 423 23.53 -15.28 -13.82
N ASP A 424 23.67 -15.26 -15.15
CA ASP A 424 23.96 -14.02 -15.86
C ASP A 424 22.66 -13.19 -15.97
N ALA A 425 22.67 -11.96 -15.44
CA ALA A 425 21.52 -11.06 -15.45
C ALA A 425 21.03 -10.75 -16.88
N ASP A 426 21.94 -10.76 -17.88
CA ASP A 426 21.62 -10.53 -19.28
C ASP A 426 21.16 -11.79 -20.02
N SER A 427 21.24 -12.96 -19.37
CA SER A 427 20.74 -14.22 -19.92
C SER A 427 19.21 -14.21 -20.06
N PRO A 428 18.62 -15.09 -20.89
CA PRO A 428 17.18 -15.27 -20.94
C PRO A 428 16.56 -15.59 -19.57
N GLY A 429 17.26 -16.37 -18.74
CA GLY A 429 16.81 -16.69 -17.38
C GLY A 429 16.80 -15.48 -16.45
N GLY A 430 17.88 -14.68 -16.45
CA GLY A 430 17.97 -13.45 -15.64
C GLY A 430 16.91 -12.41 -16.05
N LYS A 431 16.72 -12.21 -17.35
CA LYS A 431 15.66 -11.32 -17.88
C LYS A 431 14.25 -11.78 -17.54
N ALA A 432 14.03 -13.08 -17.44
CA ALA A 432 12.75 -13.67 -17.03
C ALA A 432 12.53 -13.65 -15.51
N GLY A 433 13.50 -13.17 -14.72
CA GLY A 433 13.39 -13.00 -13.28
C GLY A 433 13.86 -14.19 -12.44
N LEU A 434 14.55 -15.18 -13.03
CA LEU A 434 15.23 -16.21 -12.26
C LEU A 434 16.39 -15.62 -11.47
N ARG A 435 16.66 -16.14 -10.28
CA ARG A 435 17.69 -15.65 -9.35
C ARG A 435 18.54 -16.81 -8.81
N GLU A 436 19.71 -16.48 -8.30
CA GLU A 436 20.52 -17.42 -7.52
C GLU A 436 19.73 -17.88 -6.28
N GLY A 437 19.84 -19.17 -5.96
CA GLY A 437 19.09 -19.81 -4.89
C GLY A 437 17.70 -20.32 -5.28
N ASP A 438 17.17 -19.94 -6.44
CA ASP A 438 15.91 -20.52 -6.95
C ASP A 438 16.09 -22.00 -7.31
N VAL A 439 15.06 -22.82 -7.08
CA VAL A 439 15.08 -24.25 -7.41
C VAL A 439 14.14 -24.53 -8.57
N ILE A 440 14.69 -24.95 -9.71
CA ILE A 440 13.92 -25.34 -10.89
C ILE A 440 13.34 -26.73 -10.66
N GLN A 441 12.00 -26.81 -10.59
CA GLN A 441 11.26 -28.04 -10.29
C GLN A 441 10.71 -28.75 -11.54
N GLU A 442 10.42 -27.97 -12.61
CA GLU A 442 9.78 -28.48 -13.81
C GLU A 442 10.12 -27.61 -15.02
N VAL A 443 10.30 -28.20 -16.17
CA VAL A 443 10.46 -27.50 -17.45
C VAL A 443 9.49 -28.10 -18.47
N ASN A 444 8.61 -27.26 -19.06
CA ASN A 444 7.59 -27.69 -20.02
C ASN A 444 6.76 -28.88 -19.52
N LYS A 445 6.35 -28.87 -18.25
CA LYS A 445 5.61 -29.95 -17.55
C LYS A 445 6.43 -31.24 -17.35
N GLN A 446 7.73 -31.25 -17.62
CA GLN A 446 8.61 -32.35 -17.30
C GLN A 446 9.28 -32.10 -15.95
N PRO A 447 9.15 -33.02 -14.98
CA PRO A 447 9.71 -32.84 -13.66
C PRO A 447 11.25 -32.86 -13.69
N VAL A 448 11.85 -31.94 -12.94
CA VAL A 448 13.29 -31.86 -12.70
C VAL A 448 13.53 -32.29 -11.25
N ARG A 449 14.36 -33.33 -11.06
CA ARG A 449 14.74 -33.81 -9.73
C ARG A 449 16.20 -33.53 -9.41
N THR A 450 17.04 -33.44 -10.44
CA THR A 450 18.48 -33.22 -10.35
C THR A 450 18.94 -32.22 -11.42
N ALA A 451 20.11 -31.63 -11.24
CA ALA A 451 20.77 -30.81 -12.26
C ALA A 451 20.97 -31.58 -13.56
N LYS A 452 21.25 -32.90 -13.47
CA LYS A 452 21.40 -33.77 -14.63
C LYS A 452 20.12 -33.91 -15.45
N ASP A 453 18.96 -34.01 -14.79
CA ASP A 453 17.66 -34.04 -15.48
C ASP A 453 17.44 -32.72 -16.25
N LEU A 454 17.74 -31.59 -15.63
CA LEU A 454 17.58 -30.26 -16.24
C LEU A 454 18.50 -30.14 -17.48
N VAL A 455 19.75 -30.57 -17.38
CA VAL A 455 20.68 -30.61 -18.52
C VAL A 455 20.17 -31.49 -19.65
N ALA A 456 19.62 -32.66 -19.33
CA ALA A 456 19.06 -33.57 -20.33
C ALA A 456 17.84 -32.96 -21.04
N ILE A 457 16.95 -32.29 -20.29
CA ILE A 457 15.79 -31.59 -20.83
C ILE A 457 16.26 -30.44 -21.72
N SER A 458 17.20 -29.61 -21.23
CA SER A 458 17.67 -28.40 -21.93
C SER A 458 18.29 -28.68 -23.28
N LYS A 459 18.97 -29.83 -23.45
CA LYS A 459 19.57 -30.26 -24.73
C LYS A 459 18.54 -30.54 -25.83
N ASN A 460 17.29 -30.83 -25.44
CA ASN A 460 16.21 -31.14 -26.39
C ASN A 460 15.36 -29.89 -26.74
N LEU A 461 15.64 -28.74 -26.10
CA LEU A 461 14.94 -27.49 -26.36
C LEU A 461 15.61 -26.72 -27.49
N LYS A 462 14.80 -26.17 -28.38
CA LYS A 462 15.31 -25.30 -29.46
C LYS A 462 15.47 -23.88 -28.97
N PRO A 463 16.42 -23.09 -29.50
CA PRO A 463 16.57 -21.68 -29.13
C PRO A 463 15.34 -20.82 -29.40
N THR A 464 14.43 -21.29 -30.27
CA THR A 464 13.17 -20.60 -30.65
C THR A 464 11.97 -21.04 -29.82
N ASP A 465 12.12 -21.97 -28.89
CA ASP A 465 11.02 -22.49 -28.10
C ASP A 465 10.74 -21.53 -26.92
N LYS A 466 9.46 -21.23 -26.67
CA LYS A 466 9.03 -20.64 -25.40
C LYS A 466 9.07 -21.72 -24.33
N ILE A 467 9.80 -21.49 -23.25
CA ILE A 467 10.04 -22.48 -22.21
C ILE A 467 9.28 -22.08 -20.96
N LEU A 468 8.39 -22.94 -20.50
CA LEU A 468 7.70 -22.79 -19.23
C LEU A 468 8.51 -23.47 -18.12
N ILE A 469 8.92 -22.72 -17.11
CA ILE A 469 9.68 -23.23 -15.96
C ILE A 469 8.82 -23.08 -14.71
N ARG A 470 8.67 -24.15 -13.93
CA ARG A 470 8.18 -24.07 -12.56
C ARG A 470 9.38 -23.96 -11.64
N VAL A 471 9.36 -22.93 -10.80
CA VAL A 471 10.47 -22.60 -9.91
C VAL A 471 9.95 -22.43 -8.49
N TYR A 472 10.73 -22.92 -7.50
CA TYR A 472 10.55 -22.56 -6.11
C TYR A 472 11.50 -21.42 -5.79
N SER A 473 10.95 -20.30 -5.37
CA SER A 473 11.68 -19.07 -5.08
C SER A 473 11.03 -18.39 -3.88
N GLN A 474 11.84 -17.90 -2.95
CA GLN A 474 11.37 -17.13 -1.79
C GLN A 474 10.21 -17.79 -1.00
N GLY A 475 10.32 -19.09 -0.75
CA GLY A 475 9.36 -19.82 0.08
C GLY A 475 8.10 -20.33 -0.65
N ARG A 476 7.98 -20.16 -1.97
CA ARG A 476 6.80 -20.56 -2.74
C ARG A 476 7.15 -21.04 -4.15
N SER A 477 6.27 -21.88 -4.72
CA SER A 477 6.38 -22.29 -6.12
C SER A 477 5.60 -21.34 -7.04
N GLY A 478 6.21 -21.02 -8.18
CA GLY A 478 5.63 -20.18 -9.22
C GLY A 478 6.08 -20.63 -10.62
N TYR A 479 5.66 -19.87 -11.64
CA TYR A 479 6.02 -20.13 -13.03
C TYR A 479 6.77 -18.94 -13.63
N VAL A 480 7.75 -19.26 -14.46
CA VAL A 480 8.51 -18.29 -15.26
C VAL A 480 8.47 -18.76 -16.71
N ALA A 481 8.28 -17.84 -17.65
CA ALA A 481 8.39 -18.11 -19.08
C ALA A 481 9.70 -17.54 -19.60
N LEU A 482 10.52 -18.38 -20.23
CA LEU A 482 11.68 -17.90 -20.98
C LEU A 482 11.25 -17.65 -22.42
N GLU A 483 11.58 -16.47 -22.93
CA GLU A 483 11.40 -16.16 -24.34
C GLU A 483 12.59 -16.64 -25.16
N PRO A 484 12.36 -17.05 -26.42
CA PRO A 484 13.44 -17.38 -27.34
C PRO A 484 14.32 -16.15 -27.61
N LYS A 485 15.61 -16.41 -27.86
CA LYS A 485 16.56 -15.36 -28.27
C LYS A 485 16.23 -14.84 -29.66
#